data_66db5a1f309b8e82ee39b8a0cb4db435
#
_entry.id   66db5a1f309b8e82ee39b8a0cb4db435
#
_cell.length_a   1.000
_cell.length_b   1.000
_cell.length_c   1.000
_cell.angle_alpha   90.00
_cell.angle_beta   90.00
_cell.angle_gamma   90.00
#
_symmetry.space_group_name_H-M   'P 1'
#
loop_
_entity.id
_entity.type
_entity.pdbx_description
1 polymer ?
#
loop_
_entity_poly.entity_id
_entity_poly.type
_entity_poly.pdbx_seq_one_letter_code
_entity_poly.pdbx_strand_id
1 'polypeptide(L)'
;TCIYADGNQYEHLKTTGGVSTTQNSGFVQMNGKEVFKHAVVSLTEAAETAMQKAHISKEDVNWLIPHQANIRIIESVGERLGIAPEKVIVTVDHHGNTSAASIPLALSENMEQKRLHKGDVVVLTAMGAGFTWGGAVVRL
;
A
#
# COMPACT_ATOMS: atom_id res chain seq x y z
N THR A 1 -6.29 12.45 -1.67
CA THR A 1 -5.11 11.70 -2.13
C THR A 1 -3.83 12.46 -1.85
N CYS A 2 -2.71 11.74 -1.69
CA CYS A 2 -1.36 12.27 -1.67
C CYS A 2 -0.39 11.29 -2.34
N ILE A 3 0.68 11.82 -2.96
CA ILE A 3 1.73 11.03 -3.59
C ILE A 3 3.06 11.70 -3.25
N TYR A 4 4.07 10.89 -2.96
CA TYR A 4 5.42 11.31 -2.58
C TYR A 4 6.46 10.46 -3.32
N ALA A 5 7.68 10.99 -3.42
CA ALA A 5 8.83 10.27 -3.94
C ALA A 5 10.12 10.70 -3.23
N ASP A 6 11.02 9.75 -3.01
CA ASP A 6 12.38 9.98 -2.50
C ASP A 6 13.38 9.13 -3.30
N GLY A 7 14.07 9.76 -4.25
CA GLY A 7 15.07 9.11 -5.08
C GLY A 7 16.34 8.69 -4.33
N ASN A 8 16.58 9.17 -3.12
CA ASN A 8 17.74 8.76 -2.32
C ASN A 8 17.65 7.30 -1.85
N GLN A 9 16.46 6.70 -1.93
CA GLN A 9 16.21 5.31 -1.54
C GLN A 9 16.35 4.31 -2.70
N TYR A 10 16.76 4.77 -3.88
CA TYR A 10 16.84 3.97 -5.12
C TYR A 10 17.58 2.64 -4.94
N GLU A 11 18.68 2.64 -4.19
CA GLU A 11 19.50 1.45 -3.97
C GLU A 11 18.80 0.34 -3.17
N HIS A 12 17.71 0.65 -2.46
CA HIS A 12 17.00 -0.32 -1.63
C HIS A 12 15.95 -1.15 -2.38
N LEU A 13 15.46 -0.64 -3.52
CA LEU A 13 14.52 -1.38 -4.37
C LEU A 13 14.64 -0.86 -5.81
N LYS A 14 15.24 -1.66 -6.66
CA LYS A 14 15.50 -1.31 -8.06
C LYS A 14 15.53 -2.54 -8.97
N THR A 15 15.62 -2.32 -10.27
CA THR A 15 16.01 -3.34 -11.24
C THR A 15 17.46 -3.15 -11.64
N THR A 16 18.18 -4.26 -11.92
CA THR A 16 19.59 -4.22 -12.36
C THR A 16 19.77 -3.69 -13.78
N GLY A 17 18.69 -3.56 -14.54
CA GLY A 17 18.66 -3.06 -15.90
C GLY A 17 17.24 -2.89 -16.38
N GLY A 18 17.08 -2.60 -17.64
CA GLY A 18 15.80 -2.41 -18.31
C GLY A 18 15.98 -2.06 -19.77
N VAL A 19 14.91 -2.11 -20.54
CA VAL A 19 14.92 -1.86 -21.99
C VAL A 19 15.52 -0.48 -22.32
N SER A 20 15.22 0.54 -21.49
CA SER A 20 15.70 1.91 -21.70
C SER A 20 17.16 2.15 -21.26
N THR A 21 17.72 1.31 -20.39
CA THR A 21 19.06 1.52 -19.82
C THR A 21 20.10 0.56 -20.35
N THR A 22 19.82 -0.73 -20.32
CA THR A 22 20.77 -1.79 -20.70
C THR A 22 20.32 -2.58 -21.93
N GLN A 23 19.13 -2.30 -22.46
CA GLN A 23 18.46 -3.04 -23.55
C GLN A 23 18.28 -4.54 -23.26
N ASN A 24 18.34 -4.92 -21.98
CA ASN A 24 18.14 -6.28 -21.48
C ASN A 24 17.10 -6.28 -20.38
N SER A 25 16.53 -7.45 -20.09
CA SER A 25 15.71 -7.66 -18.88
C SER A 25 16.60 -7.57 -17.65
N GLY A 26 16.19 -6.82 -16.66
CA GLY A 26 16.85 -6.76 -15.36
C GLY A 26 16.17 -7.68 -14.33
N PHE A 27 16.86 -7.88 -13.22
CA PHE A 27 16.33 -8.58 -12.05
C PHE A 27 15.95 -7.56 -10.96
N VAL A 28 14.90 -7.83 -10.19
CA VAL A 28 14.57 -7.03 -9.02
C VAL A 28 15.63 -7.27 -7.94
N GLN A 29 16.22 -6.19 -7.45
CA GLN A 29 17.09 -6.16 -6.29
C GLN A 29 16.39 -5.44 -5.15
N MET A 30 16.38 -6.03 -3.96
CA MET A 30 15.70 -5.48 -2.81
C MET A 30 16.51 -5.71 -1.51
N ASN A 31 16.70 -4.64 -0.75
CA ASN A 31 17.12 -4.70 0.64
C ASN A 31 15.85 -4.79 1.52
N GLY A 32 15.39 -6.01 1.78
CA GLY A 32 14.11 -6.24 2.45
C GLY A 32 13.98 -5.58 3.82
N LYS A 33 15.08 -5.44 4.58
CA LYS A 33 15.09 -4.78 5.89
C LYS A 33 14.81 -3.27 5.77
N GLU A 34 15.49 -2.60 4.84
CA GLU A 34 15.29 -1.16 4.65
C GLU A 34 13.95 -0.87 3.97
N VAL A 35 13.55 -1.70 2.98
CA VAL A 35 12.21 -1.59 2.37
C VAL A 35 11.11 -1.75 3.43
N PHE A 36 11.22 -2.70 4.35
CA PHE A 36 10.25 -2.87 5.43
C PHE A 36 10.13 -1.63 6.31
N LYS A 37 11.26 -1.08 6.77
CA LYS A 37 11.27 0.12 7.63
C LYS A 37 10.59 1.31 6.95
N HIS A 38 11.02 1.59 5.71
CA HIS A 38 10.47 2.69 4.94
C HIS A 38 9.00 2.48 4.61
N ALA A 39 8.61 1.25 4.24
CA ALA A 39 7.22 0.95 3.93
C ALA A 39 6.29 1.24 5.11
N VAL A 40 6.60 0.73 6.29
CA VAL A 40 5.74 0.93 7.47
C VAL A 40 5.57 2.42 7.80
N VAL A 41 6.65 3.20 7.74
CA VAL A 41 6.58 4.65 8.02
C VAL A 41 5.82 5.37 6.91
N SER A 42 6.26 5.22 5.66
CA SER A 42 5.73 5.99 4.52
C SER A 42 4.27 5.68 4.21
N LEU A 43 3.85 4.41 4.35
CA LEU A 43 2.46 4.01 4.14
C LEU A 43 1.54 4.57 5.23
N THR A 44 2.01 4.58 6.49
CA THR A 44 1.27 5.18 7.61
C THR A 44 1.10 6.68 7.39
N GLU A 45 2.19 7.41 7.14
CA GLU A 45 2.16 8.86 6.90
C GLU A 45 1.28 9.25 5.70
N ALA A 46 1.33 8.47 4.61
CA ALA A 46 0.47 8.71 3.45
C ALA A 46 -1.01 8.48 3.77
N ALA A 47 -1.34 7.43 4.52
CA ALA A 47 -2.71 7.17 4.96
C ALA A 47 -3.22 8.29 5.87
N GLU A 48 -2.44 8.70 6.87
CA GLU A 48 -2.76 9.82 7.78
C GLU A 48 -2.98 11.11 7.01
N THR A 49 -2.07 11.46 6.08
CA THR A 49 -2.21 12.65 5.24
C THR A 49 -3.46 12.59 4.35
N ALA A 50 -3.76 11.43 3.78
CA ALA A 50 -4.96 11.26 2.96
C ALA A 50 -6.24 11.42 3.79
N MET A 51 -6.28 10.85 4.99
CA MET A 51 -7.40 11.01 5.93
C MET A 51 -7.56 12.47 6.35
N GLN A 52 -6.47 13.15 6.73
CA GLN A 52 -6.49 14.57 7.10
C GLN A 52 -7.05 15.44 5.98
N LYS A 53 -6.58 15.25 4.72
CA LYS A 53 -7.07 15.99 3.56
C LYS A 53 -8.54 15.70 3.24
N ALA A 54 -9.02 14.53 3.59
CA ALA A 54 -10.41 14.13 3.41
C ALA A 54 -11.31 14.53 4.59
N HIS A 55 -10.75 15.12 5.65
CA HIS A 55 -11.43 15.40 6.92
C HIS A 55 -12.08 14.16 7.53
N ILE A 56 -11.38 13.03 7.45
CA ILE A 56 -11.79 11.73 7.99
C ILE A 56 -10.92 11.40 9.21
N SER A 57 -11.56 11.02 10.31
CA SER A 57 -10.87 10.45 11.47
C SER A 57 -10.67 8.93 11.31
N LYS A 58 -9.83 8.33 12.13
CA LYS A 58 -9.62 6.87 12.09
C LYS A 58 -10.87 6.08 12.48
N GLU A 59 -11.72 6.68 13.31
CA GLU A 59 -13.01 6.10 13.73
C GLU A 59 -13.99 5.96 12.57
N ASP A 60 -13.91 6.89 11.58
CA ASP A 60 -14.74 6.89 10.38
C ASP A 60 -14.32 5.83 9.36
N VAL A 61 -13.10 5.26 9.50
CA VAL A 61 -12.57 4.28 8.55
C VAL A 61 -13.29 2.94 8.72
N ASN A 62 -13.93 2.49 7.65
CA ASN A 62 -14.52 1.17 7.59
C ASN A 62 -13.46 0.12 7.20
N TRP A 63 -12.60 0.44 6.22
CA TRP A 63 -11.61 -0.50 5.69
C TRP A 63 -10.27 0.15 5.39
N LEU A 64 -9.18 -0.54 5.71
CA LEU A 64 -7.83 -0.23 5.28
C LEU A 64 -7.36 -1.29 4.28
N ILE A 65 -6.95 -0.86 3.09
CA ILE A 65 -6.42 -1.74 2.03
C ILE A 65 -5.02 -1.26 1.65
N PRO A 66 -3.97 -1.74 2.31
CA PRO A 66 -2.60 -1.47 1.89
C PRO A 66 -2.24 -2.29 0.64
N HIS A 67 -1.18 -1.88 -0.05
CA HIS A 67 -0.53 -2.72 -1.05
C HIS A 67 -0.18 -4.10 -0.47
N GLN A 68 -0.59 -5.15 -1.16
CA GLN A 68 -0.50 -6.55 -0.71
C GLN A 68 0.89 -7.15 -1.02
N ALA A 69 1.95 -6.56 -0.49
CA ALA A 69 3.32 -7.01 -0.71
C ALA A 69 3.81 -8.03 0.34
N ASN A 70 3.42 -7.84 1.59
CA ASN A 70 3.95 -8.58 2.73
C ASN A 70 3.00 -8.42 3.92
N ILE A 71 2.56 -9.55 4.50
CA ILE A 71 1.62 -9.56 5.62
C ILE A 71 2.12 -8.73 6.81
N ARG A 72 3.41 -8.80 7.14
CA ARG A 72 3.99 -8.04 8.26
C ARG A 72 3.94 -6.53 8.05
N ILE A 73 4.07 -6.05 6.81
CA ILE A 73 3.92 -4.62 6.49
C ILE A 73 2.46 -4.22 6.66
N ILE A 74 1.53 -5.02 6.13
CA ILE A 74 0.09 -4.78 6.21
C ILE A 74 -0.36 -4.64 7.67
N GLU A 75 0.01 -5.62 8.50
CA GLU A 75 -0.31 -5.64 9.93
C GLU A 75 0.31 -4.44 10.66
N SER A 76 1.60 -4.17 10.43
CA SER A 76 2.31 -3.04 11.07
C SER A 76 1.71 -1.68 10.71
N VAL A 77 1.23 -1.50 9.47
CA VAL A 77 0.55 -0.25 9.05
C VAL A 77 -0.80 -0.13 9.75
N GLY A 78 -1.60 -1.21 9.79
CA GLY A 78 -2.88 -1.24 10.50
C GLY A 78 -2.72 -0.90 11.99
N GLU A 79 -1.75 -1.52 12.66
CA GLU A 79 -1.42 -1.29 14.06
C GLU A 79 -1.01 0.18 14.32
N ARG A 80 -0.11 0.72 13.51
CA ARG A 80 0.34 2.14 13.65
C ARG A 80 -0.78 3.14 13.44
N LEU A 81 -1.69 2.88 12.53
CA LEU A 81 -2.86 3.72 12.30
C LEU A 81 -3.92 3.55 13.40
N GLY A 82 -3.80 2.54 14.26
CA GLY A 82 -4.80 2.19 15.26
C GLY A 82 -6.10 1.69 14.61
N ILE A 83 -6.00 1.07 13.44
CA ILE A 83 -7.13 0.42 12.74
C ILE A 83 -7.22 -1.02 13.24
N ALA A 84 -8.41 -1.43 13.67
CA ALA A 84 -8.65 -2.78 14.16
C ALA A 84 -8.35 -3.84 13.08
N PRO A 85 -7.70 -4.98 13.43
CA PRO A 85 -7.26 -5.97 12.44
C PRO A 85 -8.37 -6.48 11.52
N GLU A 86 -9.60 -6.60 12.00
CA GLU A 86 -10.77 -7.03 11.24
C GLU A 86 -11.19 -6.03 10.14
N LYS A 87 -10.73 -4.78 10.24
CA LYS A 87 -10.92 -3.73 9.23
C LYS A 87 -9.76 -3.65 8.23
N VAL A 88 -8.69 -4.42 8.42
CA VAL A 88 -7.55 -4.47 7.50
C VAL A 88 -7.78 -5.62 6.51
N ILE A 89 -7.85 -5.28 5.23
CA ILE A 89 -8.02 -6.29 4.18
C ILE A 89 -6.67 -6.91 3.84
N VAL A 90 -6.64 -8.24 3.87
CA VAL A 90 -5.48 -9.08 3.54
C VAL A 90 -5.89 -10.03 2.43
N THR A 91 -5.11 -10.05 1.34
CA THR A 91 -5.27 -10.96 0.20
C THR A 91 -3.92 -11.49 -0.30
N VAL A 92 -2.83 -11.07 0.35
CA VAL A 92 -1.47 -11.47 -0.01
C VAL A 92 -1.22 -12.98 0.18
N ASP A 93 -1.97 -13.62 1.05
CA ASP A 93 -1.89 -15.04 1.38
C ASP A 93 -2.32 -15.95 0.21
N HIS A 94 -3.23 -15.48 -0.65
CA HIS A 94 -3.75 -16.25 -1.78
C HIS A 94 -3.49 -15.60 -3.16
N HIS A 95 -3.41 -14.26 -3.24
CA HIS A 95 -3.05 -13.57 -4.49
C HIS A 95 -1.54 -13.35 -4.64
N GLY A 96 -0.78 -13.36 -3.54
CA GLY A 96 0.62 -12.93 -3.53
C GLY A 96 0.77 -11.44 -3.78
N ASN A 97 2.01 -11.02 -4.10
CA ASN A 97 2.29 -9.63 -4.50
C ASN A 97 2.04 -9.46 -5.99
N THR A 98 0.88 -8.95 -6.36
CA THR A 98 0.48 -8.66 -7.75
C THR A 98 0.79 -7.22 -8.18
N SER A 99 1.80 -6.58 -7.55
CA SER A 99 2.20 -5.20 -7.87
C SER A 99 1.02 -4.20 -7.81
N ALA A 100 0.83 -3.40 -8.86
CA ALA A 100 -0.23 -2.39 -8.94
C ALA A 100 -1.64 -3.00 -8.91
N ALA A 101 -1.80 -4.27 -9.27
CA ALA A 101 -3.09 -4.95 -9.24
C ALA A 101 -3.54 -5.36 -7.83
N SER A 102 -2.65 -5.32 -6.81
CA SER A 102 -2.96 -5.85 -5.48
C SER A 102 -4.12 -5.14 -4.79
N ILE A 103 -4.18 -3.82 -4.83
CA ILE A 103 -5.30 -3.05 -4.27
C ILE A 103 -6.58 -3.25 -5.09
N PRO A 104 -6.59 -3.12 -6.43
CA PRO A 104 -7.78 -3.41 -7.23
C PRO A 104 -8.34 -4.81 -7.04
N LEU A 105 -7.50 -5.84 -6.96
CA LEU A 105 -7.94 -7.21 -6.70
C LEU A 105 -8.56 -7.33 -5.30
N ALA A 106 -7.93 -6.76 -4.27
CA ALA A 106 -8.47 -6.75 -2.92
C ALA A 106 -9.83 -6.02 -2.84
N LEU A 107 -9.98 -4.90 -3.57
CA LEU A 107 -11.26 -4.19 -3.68
C LEU A 107 -12.32 -5.07 -4.35
N SER A 108 -12.03 -5.61 -5.55
CA SER A 108 -12.97 -6.43 -6.33
C SER A 108 -13.45 -7.64 -5.54
N GLU A 109 -12.54 -8.40 -4.98
CA GLU A 109 -12.86 -9.59 -4.20
C GLU A 109 -13.77 -9.27 -2.99
N ASN A 110 -13.42 -8.23 -2.22
CA ASN A 110 -14.20 -7.89 -1.03
C ASN A 110 -15.55 -7.24 -1.38
N MET A 111 -15.69 -6.63 -2.56
CA MET A 111 -16.99 -6.21 -3.09
C MET A 111 -17.85 -7.41 -3.50
N GLU A 112 -17.28 -8.39 -4.20
CA GLU A 112 -17.96 -9.63 -4.61
C GLU A 112 -18.42 -10.44 -3.38
N GLN A 113 -17.58 -10.50 -2.34
CA GLN A 113 -17.90 -11.14 -1.06
C GLN A 113 -18.88 -10.32 -0.20
N LYS A 114 -19.33 -9.16 -0.67
CA LYS A 114 -20.24 -8.25 0.05
C LYS A 114 -19.71 -7.82 1.41
N ARG A 115 -18.39 -7.71 1.57
CA ARG A 115 -17.76 -7.13 2.77
C ARG A 115 -17.73 -5.60 2.68
N LEU A 116 -17.46 -5.06 1.49
CA LEU A 116 -17.50 -3.62 1.23
C LEU A 116 -18.90 -3.21 0.77
N HIS A 117 -19.40 -2.11 1.31
CA HIS A 117 -20.74 -1.60 1.05
C HIS A 117 -20.70 -0.16 0.55
N LYS A 118 -21.76 0.23 -0.15
CA LYS A 118 -21.95 1.62 -0.56
C LYS A 118 -21.96 2.54 0.66
N GLY A 119 -21.13 3.57 0.65
CA GLY A 119 -20.96 4.51 1.73
C GLY A 119 -19.75 4.24 2.61
N ASP A 120 -19.13 3.06 2.53
CA ASP A 120 -17.93 2.73 3.29
C ASP A 120 -16.78 3.68 2.95
N VAL A 121 -16.06 4.07 3.98
CA VAL A 121 -14.81 4.84 3.88
C VAL A 121 -13.65 3.85 3.82
N VAL A 122 -12.96 3.83 2.71
CA VAL A 122 -11.83 2.95 2.44
C VAL A 122 -10.55 3.78 2.35
N VAL A 123 -9.56 3.45 3.15
CA VAL A 123 -8.21 4.03 3.08
C VAL A 123 -7.31 3.10 2.29
N LEU A 124 -6.69 3.62 1.24
CA LEU A 124 -5.75 2.92 0.38
C LEU A 124 -4.36 3.49 0.60
N THR A 125 -3.33 2.64 0.66
CA THR A 125 -1.94 3.10 0.74
C THR A 125 -1.00 2.12 0.04
N ALA A 126 -0.05 2.64 -0.72
CA ALA A 126 0.90 1.83 -1.51
C ALA A 126 2.28 2.47 -1.54
N MET A 127 3.30 1.63 -1.68
CA MET A 127 4.68 2.02 -1.93
C MET A 127 5.30 1.12 -3.00
N GLY A 128 6.17 1.69 -3.80
CA GLY A 128 6.98 1.00 -4.80
C GLY A 128 8.41 1.52 -4.82
N ALA A 129 9.14 1.03 -5.82
CA ALA A 129 10.52 1.48 -6.07
C ALA A 129 10.58 3.01 -6.25
N GLY A 130 11.73 3.55 -5.96
CA GLY A 130 11.96 4.97 -6.08
C GLY A 130 12.70 5.53 -4.85
N PHE A 131 12.21 5.60 -3.60
CA PHE A 131 10.84 5.12 -3.35
C PHE A 131 9.78 6.10 -3.86
N THR A 132 8.62 5.55 -4.20
CA THR A 132 7.41 6.32 -4.46
C THR A 132 6.29 5.72 -3.62
N TRP A 133 5.52 6.57 -2.92
CA TRP A 133 4.41 6.11 -2.08
C TRP A 133 3.25 7.08 -2.11
N GLY A 134 2.11 6.62 -1.67
CA GLY A 134 0.92 7.46 -1.61
C GLY A 134 -0.22 6.83 -0.84
N GLY A 135 -1.21 7.69 -0.57
CA GLY A 135 -2.44 7.33 0.11
C GLY A 135 -3.67 7.97 -0.53
N ALA A 136 -4.79 7.31 -0.41
CA ALA A 136 -6.07 7.81 -0.86
C ALA A 136 -7.18 7.42 0.11
N VAL A 137 -8.18 8.27 0.24
CA VAL A 137 -9.47 7.93 0.87
C VAL A 137 -10.52 7.91 -0.22
N VAL A 138 -11.28 6.84 -0.25
CA VAL A 138 -12.41 6.64 -1.17
C VAL A 138 -13.66 6.37 -0.36
N ARG A 139 -14.78 6.97 -0.75
CA ARG A 139 -16.10 6.60 -0.27
C ARG A 139 -16.82 5.82 -1.38
N LEU A 140 -17.20 4.59 -1.10
CA LEU A 140 -17.84 3.69 -2.06
C LEU A 140 -19.28 4.09 -2.37
#